data_70c2df220cd9ac4d20a4b6dcd1a9f866
#
_entry.id   70c2df220cd9ac4d20a4b6dcd1a9f866
#
_cell.length_a   1.000
_cell.length_b   1.000
_cell.length_c   1.000
_cell.angle_alpha   90.00
_cell.angle_beta   90.00
_cell.angle_gamma   90.00
#
_symmetry.space_group_name_H-M   'P 1'
#
loop_
_entity.id
_entity.type
_entity.pdbx_description
1 polymer ?
#
loop_
_entity_poly.entity_id
_entity_poly.type
_entity_poly.pdbx_seq_one_letter_code
_entity_poly.pdbx_strand_id
1 'polypeptide(L)'
;TAEEVLELLYDVAEESELLRNSVIVLDEFTGFTPIQNRLMEKLLVLAKKVSVSVTMDVREDFYQCRGVHELFAMSKKTVASLLKVAELCKVPVEEPLVLPTGKQRRYANAADLYFMEQNLFRPGAGSYRYKAPEQSMQHIRITSLKNPREELKFAAREIVRLTRENGYRYRDIAVVTGDVQQYGNYVPEIFEQYHIPYFIDQTKNILFHPFI
;
A
#
# COMPACT_ATOMS: atom_id res chain seq x y z
N THR A 1 17.98 15.06 10.01
CA THR A 1 16.79 14.20 9.86
C THR A 1 16.09 14.46 8.52
N ALA A 2 15.20 13.56 8.06
CA ALA A 2 14.44 13.79 6.83
C ALA A 2 13.52 15.04 6.95
N GLU A 3 13.03 15.32 8.13
CA GLU A 3 12.19 16.49 8.39
C GLU A 3 12.97 17.80 8.28
N GLU A 4 14.20 17.87 8.77
CA GLU A 4 15.09 19.04 8.62
C GLU A 4 15.37 19.34 7.14
N VAL A 5 15.52 18.31 6.31
CA VAL A 5 15.72 18.50 4.86
C VAL A 5 14.45 19.11 4.22
N LEU A 6 13.26 18.69 4.67
CA LEU A 6 12.01 19.25 4.16
C LEU A 6 11.78 20.68 4.65
N GLU A 7 12.23 21.04 5.87
CA GLU A 7 12.20 22.43 6.36
C GLU A 7 13.11 23.31 5.55
N LEU A 8 14.36 22.87 5.30
CA LEU A 8 15.28 23.61 4.45
C LEU A 8 14.75 23.78 3.02
N LEU A 9 14.16 22.72 2.46
CA LEU A 9 13.51 22.80 1.14
C LEU A 9 12.37 23.80 1.13
N TYR A 10 11.55 23.81 2.19
CA TYR A 10 10.47 24.78 2.34
C TYR A 10 11.00 26.23 2.33
N ASP A 11 12.10 26.52 3.03
CA ASP A 11 12.66 27.87 3.13
C ASP A 11 13.19 28.37 1.78
N VAL A 12 13.85 27.51 1.01
CA VAL A 12 14.48 27.89 -0.27
C VAL A 12 13.59 27.66 -1.50
N ALA A 13 12.41 27.04 -1.35
CA ALA A 13 11.56 26.65 -2.48
C ALA A 13 11.19 27.81 -3.40
N GLU A 14 10.98 29.00 -2.86
CA GLU A 14 10.59 30.19 -3.63
C GLU A 14 11.70 30.71 -4.55
N GLU A 15 12.94 30.44 -4.24
CA GLU A 15 14.09 30.84 -5.06
C GLU A 15 14.39 29.86 -6.20
N SER A 16 13.73 28.69 -6.20
CA SER A 16 13.99 27.61 -7.14
C SER A 16 13.31 27.83 -8.50
N GLU A 17 14.06 28.14 -9.51
CA GLU A 17 13.60 28.16 -10.89
C GLU A 17 13.18 26.76 -11.39
N LEU A 18 13.81 25.72 -10.86
CA LEU A 18 13.47 24.34 -11.17
C LEU A 18 12.01 24.05 -10.80
N LEU A 19 11.59 24.42 -9.58
CA LEU A 19 10.21 24.21 -9.11
C LEU A 19 9.22 25.00 -9.96
N ARG A 20 9.51 26.25 -10.29
CA ARG A 20 8.64 27.10 -11.14
C ARG A 20 8.40 26.53 -12.54
N ASN A 21 9.35 25.76 -13.03
CA ASN A 21 9.28 25.16 -14.36
C ASN A 21 8.85 23.70 -14.37
N SER A 22 8.54 23.11 -13.21
CA SER A 22 8.27 21.70 -13.07
C SER A 22 6.79 21.35 -13.12
N VAL A 23 6.51 20.10 -13.53
CA VAL A 23 5.29 19.37 -13.24
C VAL A 23 5.63 18.35 -12.16
N ILE A 24 4.92 18.41 -11.04
CA ILE A 24 5.16 17.56 -9.87
C ILE A 24 4.10 16.47 -9.85
N VAL A 25 4.52 15.24 -9.69
CA VAL A 25 3.63 14.09 -9.55
C VAL A 25 3.91 13.41 -8.21
N LEU A 26 2.87 13.26 -7.40
CA LEU A 26 2.87 12.55 -6.13
C LEU A 26 2.04 11.29 -6.29
N ASP A 27 2.64 10.13 -6.08
CA ASP A 27 1.99 8.85 -6.31
C ASP A 27 1.85 8.06 -5.00
N GLU A 28 0.65 7.51 -4.77
CA GLU A 28 0.30 6.65 -3.63
C GLU A 28 0.47 7.26 -2.23
N PHE A 29 0.40 8.57 -2.08
CA PHE A 29 0.42 9.18 -0.76
C PHE A 29 -0.90 8.94 0.00
N THR A 30 -0.80 8.38 1.20
CA THR A 30 -1.94 8.12 2.09
C THR A 30 -2.12 9.15 3.20
N GLY A 31 -1.27 10.18 3.20
CA GLY A 31 -1.30 11.27 4.16
C GLY A 31 -0.03 12.11 4.08
N PHE A 32 -0.05 13.28 4.68
CA PHE A 32 1.07 14.21 4.75
C PHE A 32 1.33 14.60 6.20
N THR A 33 2.60 14.65 6.57
CA THR A 33 3.03 15.25 7.84
C THR A 33 2.80 16.77 7.84
N PRO A 34 2.80 17.45 8.99
CA PRO A 34 2.63 18.90 9.02
C PRO A 34 3.61 19.66 8.13
N ILE A 35 4.90 19.27 8.11
CA ILE A 35 5.89 19.93 7.27
C ILE A 35 5.65 19.64 5.78
N GLN A 36 5.22 18.43 5.43
CA GLN A 36 4.83 18.10 4.05
C GLN A 36 3.63 18.91 3.58
N ASN A 37 2.63 19.12 4.45
CA ASN A 37 1.48 19.98 4.12
C ASN A 37 1.92 21.44 3.85
N ARG A 38 2.80 22.01 4.68
CA ARG A 38 3.36 23.34 4.44
C ARG A 38 4.15 23.43 3.14
N LEU A 39 4.91 22.39 2.83
CA LEU A 39 5.63 22.31 1.55
C LEU A 39 4.66 22.23 0.38
N MET A 40 3.56 21.47 0.51
CA MET A 40 2.51 21.38 -0.51
C MET A 40 1.88 22.75 -0.84
N GLU A 41 1.68 23.61 0.16
CA GLU A 41 1.19 24.98 -0.06
C GLU A 41 2.11 25.73 -1.04
N LYS A 42 3.44 25.67 -0.81
CA LYS A 42 4.42 26.30 -1.71
C LYS A 42 4.46 25.64 -3.09
N LEU A 43 4.46 24.31 -3.13
CA LEU A 43 4.52 23.57 -4.41
C LEU A 43 3.30 23.85 -5.30
N LEU A 44 2.10 23.93 -4.72
CA LEU A 44 0.88 24.25 -5.45
C LEU A 44 0.92 25.64 -6.09
N VAL A 45 1.57 26.60 -5.43
CA VAL A 45 1.68 27.98 -5.95
C VAL A 45 2.82 28.12 -6.95
N LEU A 46 3.94 27.44 -6.74
CA LEU A 46 5.15 27.62 -7.51
C LEU A 46 5.22 26.78 -8.79
N ALA A 47 4.77 25.52 -8.71
CA ALA A 47 4.90 24.61 -9.83
C ALA A 47 3.88 24.91 -10.94
N LYS A 48 4.19 24.53 -12.18
CA LYS A 48 3.25 24.65 -13.31
C LYS A 48 2.02 23.78 -13.13
N LYS A 49 2.19 22.59 -12.55
CA LYS A 49 1.13 21.65 -12.28
C LYS A 49 1.58 20.71 -11.17
N VAL A 50 0.65 20.38 -10.27
CA VAL A 50 0.83 19.31 -9.28
C VAL A 50 -0.26 18.28 -9.52
N SER A 51 0.13 17.04 -9.73
CA SER A 51 -0.78 15.91 -9.90
C SER A 51 -0.58 14.94 -8.74
N VAL A 52 -1.68 14.53 -8.10
CA VAL A 52 -1.63 13.60 -6.98
C VAL A 52 -2.50 12.40 -7.30
N SER A 53 -1.93 11.20 -7.28
CA SER A 53 -2.68 9.96 -7.37
C SER A 53 -3.03 9.43 -5.98
N VAL A 54 -4.24 8.94 -5.83
CA VAL A 54 -4.71 8.28 -4.61
C VAL A 54 -5.45 7.00 -4.97
N THR A 55 -5.20 5.95 -4.20
CA THR A 55 -5.93 4.69 -4.36
C THR A 55 -7.27 4.80 -3.67
N MET A 56 -8.34 4.57 -4.43
CA MET A 56 -9.71 4.62 -3.93
C MET A 56 -10.62 3.74 -4.80
N ASP A 57 -11.74 3.26 -4.25
CA ASP A 57 -12.73 2.56 -5.04
C ASP A 57 -13.64 3.56 -5.76
N VAL A 58 -13.87 3.36 -7.06
CA VAL A 58 -14.76 4.20 -7.86
C VAL A 58 -16.22 4.23 -7.38
N ARG A 59 -16.61 3.28 -6.54
CA ARG A 59 -17.94 3.21 -5.91
C ARG A 59 -18.06 4.11 -4.67
N GLU A 60 -16.94 4.65 -4.19
CA GLU A 60 -16.91 5.51 -3.02
C GLU A 60 -17.13 6.98 -3.40
N ASP A 61 -17.67 7.75 -2.46
CA ASP A 61 -17.59 9.20 -2.55
C ASP A 61 -16.16 9.65 -2.27
N PHE A 62 -15.51 10.29 -3.23
CA PHE A 62 -14.10 10.68 -3.13
C PHE A 62 -13.86 11.79 -2.11
N TYR A 63 -14.88 12.58 -1.83
CA TYR A 63 -14.76 13.81 -1.05
C TYR A 63 -15.30 13.70 0.38
N GLN A 64 -16.13 12.68 0.65
CA GLN A 64 -16.75 12.52 1.96
C GLN A 64 -16.15 11.34 2.72
N CYS A 65 -15.54 11.62 3.87
CA CYS A 65 -15.10 10.62 4.84
C CYS A 65 -16.06 10.62 6.03
N ARG A 66 -16.84 9.56 6.21
CA ARG A 66 -17.81 9.40 7.30
C ARG A 66 -17.17 8.94 8.61
N GLY A 67 -15.97 8.36 8.54
CA GLY A 67 -15.25 7.90 9.72
C GLY A 67 -14.03 7.08 9.41
N VAL A 68 -13.24 6.81 10.46
CA VAL A 68 -11.98 6.04 10.36
C VAL A 68 -12.18 4.57 10.03
N HIS A 69 -13.41 4.07 10.13
CA HIS A 69 -13.78 2.70 9.82
C HIS A 69 -13.95 2.44 8.31
N GLU A 70 -13.99 3.51 7.50
CA GLU A 70 -14.07 3.35 6.04
C GLU A 70 -12.77 2.82 5.48
N LEU A 71 -12.86 1.91 4.51
CA LEU A 71 -11.70 1.25 3.90
C LEU A 71 -10.70 2.27 3.33
N PHE A 72 -11.20 3.34 2.72
CA PHE A 72 -10.38 4.40 2.10
C PHE A 72 -10.37 5.71 2.91
N ALA A 73 -10.60 5.64 4.23
CA ALA A 73 -10.64 6.83 5.08
C ALA A 73 -9.37 7.69 4.98
N MET A 74 -8.20 7.08 4.90
CA MET A 74 -6.93 7.80 4.76
C MET A 74 -6.83 8.54 3.43
N SER A 75 -7.16 7.86 2.32
CA SER A 75 -7.18 8.47 0.98
C SER A 75 -8.17 9.64 0.90
N LYS A 76 -9.38 9.48 1.45
CA LYS A 76 -10.39 10.54 1.51
C LYS A 76 -9.92 11.74 2.32
N LYS A 77 -9.29 11.52 3.48
CA LYS A 77 -8.70 12.59 4.29
C LYS A 77 -7.58 13.31 3.55
N THR A 78 -6.76 12.59 2.81
CA THR A 78 -5.69 13.16 1.98
C THR A 78 -6.28 14.07 0.91
N VAL A 79 -7.29 13.60 0.17
CA VAL A 79 -7.99 14.42 -0.83
C VAL A 79 -8.59 15.66 -0.20
N ALA A 80 -9.32 15.53 0.91
CA ALA A 80 -9.93 16.66 1.60
C ALA A 80 -8.89 17.69 2.09
N SER A 81 -7.74 17.22 2.58
CA SER A 81 -6.64 18.09 3.00
C SER A 81 -6.05 18.86 1.83
N LEU A 82 -5.79 18.18 0.71
CA LEU A 82 -5.24 18.80 -0.50
C LEU A 82 -6.20 19.84 -1.11
N LEU A 83 -7.49 19.53 -1.16
CA LEU A 83 -8.50 20.47 -1.64
C LEU A 83 -8.57 21.72 -0.77
N LYS A 84 -8.51 21.54 0.56
CA LYS A 84 -8.47 22.67 1.48
C LYS A 84 -7.23 23.54 1.26
N VAL A 85 -6.07 22.93 1.06
CA VAL A 85 -4.82 23.67 0.77
C VAL A 85 -4.94 24.42 -0.57
N ALA A 86 -5.46 23.77 -1.62
CA ALA A 86 -5.66 24.40 -2.92
C ALA A 86 -6.63 25.61 -2.83
N GLU A 87 -7.69 25.49 -2.05
CA GLU A 87 -8.65 26.59 -1.80
C GLU A 87 -7.97 27.76 -1.09
N LEU A 88 -7.22 27.50 -0.01
CA LEU A 88 -6.47 28.52 0.73
C LEU A 88 -5.46 29.24 -0.15
N CYS A 89 -4.78 28.51 -1.02
CA CYS A 89 -3.81 29.06 -1.97
C CYS A 89 -4.45 29.65 -3.23
N LYS A 90 -5.77 29.56 -3.39
CA LYS A 90 -6.54 30.01 -4.58
C LYS A 90 -6.03 29.36 -5.88
N VAL A 91 -5.61 28.12 -5.81
CA VAL A 91 -5.15 27.34 -6.95
C VAL A 91 -6.33 26.58 -7.56
N PRO A 92 -6.57 26.67 -8.88
CA PRO A 92 -7.66 25.93 -9.51
C PRO A 92 -7.40 24.42 -9.47
N VAL A 93 -8.46 23.65 -9.19
CA VAL A 93 -8.42 22.20 -9.18
C VAL A 93 -9.13 21.67 -10.42
N GLU A 94 -8.46 20.81 -11.15
CA GLU A 94 -9.03 20.12 -12.32
C GLU A 94 -9.98 19.00 -11.86
N GLU A 95 -10.90 18.61 -12.74
CA GLU A 95 -11.74 17.42 -12.51
C GLU A 95 -10.87 16.16 -12.34
N PRO A 96 -11.22 15.26 -11.39
CA PRO A 96 -10.42 14.08 -11.13
C PRO A 96 -10.45 13.12 -12.31
N LEU A 97 -9.27 12.66 -12.71
CA LEU A 97 -9.11 11.59 -13.68
C LEU A 97 -9.29 10.24 -12.97
N VAL A 98 -10.42 9.60 -13.23
CA VAL A 98 -10.68 8.24 -12.72
C VAL A 98 -10.14 7.24 -13.73
N LEU A 99 -9.14 6.44 -13.32
CA LEU A 99 -8.63 5.39 -14.18
C LEU A 99 -9.68 4.28 -14.33
N PRO A 100 -9.93 3.80 -15.57
CA PRO A 100 -10.97 2.82 -15.81
C PRO A 100 -10.65 1.50 -15.10
N THR A 101 -11.60 1.04 -14.31
CA THR A 101 -11.54 -0.24 -13.58
C THR A 101 -11.97 -1.44 -14.43
N GLY A 102 -12.03 -1.27 -15.77
CA GLY A 102 -12.44 -2.33 -16.71
C GLY A 102 -11.72 -3.65 -16.46
N LYS A 103 -12.20 -4.75 -17.08
CA LYS A 103 -11.70 -6.13 -16.92
C LYS A 103 -10.19 -6.14 -16.67
N GLN A 104 -9.85 -6.10 -15.40
CA GLN A 104 -8.52 -5.70 -14.97
C GLN A 104 -7.52 -6.74 -15.41
N ARG A 105 -6.48 -6.31 -16.10
CA ARG A 105 -5.35 -7.15 -16.49
C ARG A 105 -4.80 -7.95 -15.31
N ARG A 106 -4.84 -7.36 -14.10
CA ARG A 106 -4.35 -7.95 -12.86
C ARG A 106 -5.08 -9.24 -12.49
N TYR A 107 -6.41 -9.31 -12.71
CA TYR A 107 -7.25 -10.46 -12.34
C TYR A 107 -7.88 -11.14 -13.56
N ALA A 108 -7.36 -10.92 -14.76
CA ALA A 108 -7.95 -11.46 -15.98
C ALA A 108 -8.13 -12.99 -15.95
N ASN A 109 -7.20 -13.67 -15.27
CA ASN A 109 -7.19 -15.14 -15.14
C ASN A 109 -7.50 -15.61 -13.71
N ALA A 110 -7.96 -14.74 -12.81
CA ALA A 110 -8.18 -15.02 -11.39
C ALA A 110 -9.51 -14.41 -10.92
N ALA A 111 -10.61 -14.93 -11.41
CA ALA A 111 -11.96 -14.41 -11.10
C ALA A 111 -12.32 -14.51 -9.61
N ASP A 112 -11.79 -15.49 -8.89
CA ASP A 112 -11.92 -15.66 -7.45
C ASP A 112 -11.21 -14.56 -6.67
N LEU A 113 -9.99 -14.19 -7.06
CA LEU A 113 -9.27 -13.06 -6.48
C LEU A 113 -9.94 -11.73 -6.81
N TYR A 114 -10.44 -11.57 -8.03
CA TYR A 114 -11.20 -10.36 -8.39
C TYR A 114 -12.47 -10.22 -7.55
N PHE A 115 -13.22 -11.30 -7.36
CA PHE A 115 -14.39 -11.28 -6.50
C PHE A 115 -14.04 -10.95 -5.05
N MET A 116 -12.96 -11.54 -4.53
CA MET A 116 -12.49 -11.25 -3.18
C MET A 116 -12.10 -9.78 -3.02
N GLU A 117 -11.34 -9.23 -3.94
CA GLU A 117 -10.93 -7.82 -3.92
C GLU A 117 -12.16 -6.89 -3.93
N GLN A 118 -13.18 -7.19 -4.75
CA GLN A 118 -14.38 -6.38 -4.85
C GLN A 118 -15.27 -6.40 -3.61
N ASN A 119 -15.19 -7.43 -2.76
CA ASN A 119 -16.14 -7.65 -1.68
C ASN A 119 -15.49 -7.72 -0.29
N LEU A 120 -14.18 -7.88 -0.20
CA LEU A 120 -13.47 -7.95 1.08
C LEU A 120 -13.62 -6.61 1.83
N PHE A 121 -13.85 -6.69 3.14
CA PHE A 121 -14.03 -5.53 4.03
C PHE A 121 -15.18 -4.58 3.67
N ARG A 122 -16.21 -5.08 2.99
CA ARG A 122 -17.43 -4.31 2.71
C ARG A 122 -18.59 -4.78 3.58
N PRO A 123 -18.75 -4.19 4.79
CA PRO A 123 -19.87 -4.53 5.67
C PRO A 123 -21.20 -4.07 5.07
N GLY A 124 -22.24 -4.85 5.25
CA GLY A 124 -23.61 -4.43 4.94
C GLY A 124 -24.16 -4.84 3.57
N ALA A 125 -23.35 -5.40 2.71
CA ALA A 125 -23.79 -5.81 1.37
C ALA A 125 -24.18 -7.30 1.32
N GLY A 126 -24.96 -7.82 2.25
CA GLY A 126 -25.42 -9.20 2.24
C GLY A 126 -24.31 -10.24 2.16
N SER A 127 -24.61 -11.51 2.36
CA SER A 127 -23.59 -12.54 2.18
C SER A 127 -23.28 -12.70 0.69
N TYR A 128 -22.24 -12.01 0.23
CA TYR A 128 -21.68 -12.24 -1.09
C TYR A 128 -21.10 -13.65 -1.14
N ARG A 129 -21.79 -14.54 -1.82
CA ARG A 129 -21.25 -15.87 -2.09
C ARG A 129 -20.71 -15.89 -3.50
N TYR A 130 -19.43 -16.17 -3.62
CA TYR A 130 -18.84 -16.46 -4.91
C TYR A 130 -19.46 -17.74 -5.46
N LYS A 131 -20.22 -17.63 -6.54
CA LYS A 131 -20.75 -18.77 -7.28
C LYS A 131 -19.72 -19.15 -8.35
N ALA A 132 -18.74 -19.92 -7.93
CA ALA A 132 -17.75 -20.44 -8.85
C ALA A 132 -18.31 -21.63 -9.64
N PRO A 133 -17.97 -21.78 -10.92
CA PRO A 133 -17.90 -23.08 -11.55
C PRO A 133 -16.91 -23.94 -10.74
N GLU A 134 -17.18 -25.23 -10.54
CA GLU A 134 -16.44 -26.14 -9.65
C GLU A 134 -14.91 -26.15 -9.85
N GLN A 135 -14.41 -25.65 -10.98
CA GLN A 135 -12.99 -25.62 -11.34
C GLN A 135 -12.28 -24.27 -11.11
N SER A 136 -12.92 -23.25 -10.60
CA SER A 136 -12.40 -21.88 -10.64
C SER A 136 -11.76 -21.34 -9.35
N MET A 137 -11.77 -22.08 -8.25
CA MET A 137 -11.12 -21.66 -6.99
C MET A 137 -9.68 -22.21 -6.90
N GLN A 138 -8.82 -21.76 -7.81
CA GLN A 138 -7.43 -22.26 -7.87
C GLN A 138 -6.42 -21.30 -7.22
N HIS A 139 -6.81 -20.03 -7.03
CA HIS A 139 -5.89 -18.98 -6.59
C HIS A 139 -5.96 -18.69 -5.09
N ILE A 140 -6.99 -19.19 -4.40
CA ILE A 140 -7.17 -19.00 -2.96
C ILE A 140 -7.10 -20.36 -2.28
N ARG A 141 -6.17 -20.49 -1.32
CA ARG A 141 -6.03 -21.69 -0.52
C ARG A 141 -5.99 -21.32 0.97
N ILE A 142 -6.82 -21.96 1.76
CA ILE A 142 -6.86 -21.80 3.21
C ILE A 142 -6.34 -23.10 3.84
N THR A 143 -5.33 -22.97 4.69
CA THR A 143 -4.73 -24.12 5.36
C THR A 143 -4.65 -23.81 6.86
N SER A 144 -5.07 -24.73 7.71
CA SER A 144 -4.93 -24.65 9.16
C SER A 144 -3.80 -25.56 9.61
N LEU A 145 -2.88 -25.03 10.41
CA LEU A 145 -1.71 -25.75 10.88
C LEU A 145 -1.60 -25.67 12.42
N LYS A 146 -0.75 -26.51 12.98
CA LYS A 146 -0.72 -26.75 14.43
C LYS A 146 -0.14 -25.60 15.25
N ASN A 147 0.84 -24.89 14.68
CA ASN A 147 1.55 -23.80 15.35
C ASN A 147 2.32 -22.93 14.33
N PRO A 148 2.80 -21.74 14.74
CA PRO A 148 3.51 -20.80 13.86
C PRO A 148 4.73 -21.40 13.13
N ARG A 149 5.45 -22.30 13.79
CA ARG A 149 6.62 -22.95 13.17
C ARG A 149 6.21 -23.85 12.00
N GLU A 150 5.12 -24.61 12.14
CA GLU A 150 4.60 -25.45 11.06
C GLU A 150 3.98 -24.61 9.94
N GLU A 151 3.40 -23.45 10.26
CA GLU A 151 2.90 -22.48 9.27
C GLU A 151 4.05 -21.94 8.41
N LEU A 152 5.18 -21.57 9.03
CA LEU A 152 6.35 -21.11 8.26
C LEU A 152 7.00 -22.24 7.44
N LYS A 153 7.04 -23.47 7.97
CA LYS A 153 7.52 -24.61 7.16
C LYS A 153 6.62 -24.88 5.96
N PHE A 154 5.31 -24.74 6.15
CA PHE A 154 4.37 -24.87 5.05
C PHE A 154 4.59 -23.77 4.02
N ALA A 155 4.71 -22.51 4.47
CA ALA A 155 5.01 -21.37 3.59
C ALA A 155 6.32 -21.58 2.83
N ALA A 156 7.39 -22.03 3.51
CA ALA A 156 8.68 -22.31 2.89
C ALA A 156 8.58 -23.39 1.80
N ARG A 157 7.87 -24.48 2.06
CA ARG A 157 7.62 -25.52 1.05
C ARG A 157 6.84 -25.00 -0.15
N GLU A 158 5.83 -24.17 0.10
CA GLU A 158 5.02 -23.58 -0.95
C GLU A 158 5.83 -22.58 -1.79
N ILE A 159 6.67 -21.76 -1.17
CA ILE A 159 7.61 -20.85 -1.86
C ILE A 159 8.54 -21.65 -2.78
N VAL A 160 9.14 -22.73 -2.27
CA VAL A 160 10.03 -23.60 -3.07
C VAL A 160 9.26 -24.23 -4.24
N ARG A 161 8.03 -24.69 -4.01
CA ARG A 161 7.18 -25.25 -5.06
C ARG A 161 6.87 -24.20 -6.14
N LEU A 162 6.45 -23.02 -5.74
CA LEU A 162 6.11 -21.92 -6.67
C LEU A 162 7.32 -21.50 -7.53
N THR A 163 8.50 -21.43 -6.91
CA THR A 163 9.71 -21.02 -7.64
C THR A 163 10.22 -22.11 -8.58
N ARG A 164 10.14 -23.38 -8.19
CA ARG A 164 10.66 -24.49 -9.00
C ARG A 164 9.69 -24.98 -10.08
N GLU A 165 8.41 -25.03 -9.77
CA GLU A 165 7.40 -25.64 -10.62
C GLU A 165 6.59 -24.62 -11.43
N ASN A 166 6.37 -23.42 -10.87
CA ASN A 166 5.50 -22.40 -11.45
C ASN A 166 6.24 -21.18 -12.02
N GLY A 167 7.58 -21.15 -11.95
CA GLY A 167 8.39 -20.09 -12.55
C GLY A 167 8.36 -18.75 -11.81
N TYR A 168 7.84 -18.70 -10.58
CA TYR A 168 7.90 -17.51 -9.74
C TYR A 168 9.34 -17.22 -9.29
N ARG A 169 9.68 -15.95 -9.11
CA ARG A 169 10.94 -15.55 -8.50
C ARG A 169 10.68 -15.25 -7.01
N TYR A 170 11.66 -15.42 -6.16
CA TYR A 170 11.52 -15.10 -4.74
C TYR A 170 11.00 -13.67 -4.49
N ARG A 171 11.43 -12.70 -5.31
CA ARG A 171 10.97 -11.31 -5.22
C ARG A 171 9.50 -11.09 -5.60
N ASP A 172 8.86 -12.06 -6.23
CA ASP A 172 7.45 -12.00 -6.62
C ASP A 172 6.54 -12.56 -5.50
N ILE A 173 7.11 -13.02 -4.40
CA ILE A 173 6.40 -13.68 -3.29
C ILE A 173 6.55 -12.86 -2.02
N ALA A 174 5.44 -12.55 -1.37
CA ALA A 174 5.39 -11.91 -0.07
C ALA A 174 4.73 -12.82 0.96
N VAL A 175 5.30 -12.87 2.17
CA VAL A 175 4.67 -13.49 3.34
C VAL A 175 4.24 -12.37 4.28
N VAL A 176 2.95 -12.31 4.59
CA VAL A 176 2.38 -11.26 5.43
C VAL A 176 1.86 -11.87 6.72
N THR A 177 2.19 -11.26 7.85
CA THR A 177 1.70 -11.64 9.17
C THR A 177 1.24 -10.41 9.95
N GLY A 178 0.26 -10.58 10.82
CA GLY A 178 -0.15 -9.55 11.78
C GLY A 178 0.78 -9.45 13.00
N ASP A 179 1.66 -10.44 13.22
CA ASP A 179 2.59 -10.47 14.35
C ASP A 179 3.98 -10.96 13.89
N VAL A 180 4.80 -10.00 13.49
CA VAL A 180 6.18 -10.27 13.06
C VAL A 180 7.05 -10.78 14.24
N GLN A 181 6.75 -10.40 15.48
CA GLN A 181 7.55 -10.82 16.64
C GLN A 181 7.37 -12.32 16.90
N GLN A 182 6.15 -12.83 16.76
CA GLN A 182 5.85 -14.24 16.93
C GLN A 182 6.56 -15.12 15.89
N TYR A 183 6.60 -14.68 14.64
CA TYR A 183 7.15 -15.47 13.54
C TYR A 183 8.63 -15.19 13.28
N GLY A 184 9.12 -13.99 13.56
CA GLY A 184 10.44 -13.51 13.18
C GLY A 184 11.61 -14.36 13.69
N ASN A 185 11.43 -15.02 14.84
CA ASN A 185 12.46 -15.91 15.40
C ASN A 185 12.60 -17.23 14.62
N TYR A 186 11.52 -17.68 13.98
CA TYR A 186 11.53 -18.94 13.21
C TYR A 186 11.95 -18.76 11.74
N VAL A 187 11.83 -17.53 11.21
CA VAL A 187 12.10 -17.27 9.79
C VAL A 187 13.54 -17.56 9.43
N PRO A 188 14.59 -17.10 10.16
CA PRO A 188 15.97 -17.43 9.83
C PRO A 188 16.21 -18.94 9.80
N GLU A 189 15.83 -19.64 10.84
CA GLU A 189 16.03 -21.09 10.96
C GLU A 189 15.39 -21.83 9.78
N ILE A 190 14.13 -21.52 9.47
CA ILE A 190 13.37 -22.28 8.49
C ILE A 190 13.75 -21.87 7.07
N PHE A 191 13.89 -20.57 6.77
CA PHE A 191 14.16 -20.13 5.42
C PHE A 191 15.58 -20.45 4.98
N GLU A 192 16.56 -20.43 5.90
CA GLU A 192 17.92 -20.88 5.63
C GLU A 192 17.96 -22.39 5.34
N GLN A 193 17.20 -23.20 6.10
CA GLN A 193 17.09 -24.64 5.85
C GLN A 193 16.56 -24.96 4.45
N TYR A 194 15.67 -24.11 3.91
CA TYR A 194 15.09 -24.26 2.57
C TYR A 194 15.84 -23.45 1.51
N HIS A 195 16.95 -22.78 1.86
CA HIS A 195 17.73 -21.90 0.99
C HIS A 195 16.88 -20.79 0.33
N ILE A 196 15.94 -20.22 1.08
CA ILE A 196 15.09 -19.15 0.63
C ILE A 196 15.72 -17.81 1.04
N PRO A 197 16.10 -16.94 0.09
CA PRO A 197 16.51 -15.57 0.41
C PRO A 197 15.30 -14.79 0.94
N TYR A 198 15.50 -14.05 2.03
CA TYR A 198 14.41 -13.31 2.66
C TYR A 198 14.85 -11.94 3.18
N PHE A 199 13.89 -11.06 3.33
CA PHE A 199 13.99 -9.82 4.07
C PHE A 199 12.86 -9.77 5.10
N ILE A 200 13.17 -9.38 6.33
CA ILE A 200 12.18 -9.17 7.40
C ILE A 200 12.23 -7.72 7.82
N ASP A 201 11.09 -7.04 7.75
CA ASP A 201 10.92 -5.72 8.33
C ASP A 201 10.64 -5.84 9.83
N GLN A 202 11.72 -5.98 10.60
CA GLN A 202 11.66 -6.15 12.06
C GLN A 202 12.57 -5.15 12.76
N THR A 203 12.01 -4.35 13.64
CA THR A 203 12.77 -3.50 14.54
C THR A 203 13.26 -4.33 15.72
N LYS A 204 14.58 -4.42 15.93
CA LYS A 204 15.19 -5.08 17.10
C LYS A 204 15.56 -4.02 18.13
N ASN A 205 15.25 -4.30 19.40
CA ASN A 205 15.67 -3.44 20.49
C ASN A 205 17.19 -3.59 20.69
N ILE A 206 17.92 -2.49 20.58
CA ILE A 206 19.38 -2.47 20.72
C ILE A 206 19.86 -2.87 22.13
N LEU A 207 19.01 -2.72 23.15
CA LEU A 207 19.32 -3.12 24.52
C LEU A 207 19.59 -4.63 24.70
N PHE A 208 19.16 -5.44 23.75
CA PHE A 208 19.44 -6.89 23.74
C PHE A 208 20.68 -7.25 22.90
N HIS A 209 21.43 -6.27 22.44
CA HIS A 209 22.66 -6.54 21.69
C HIS A 209 23.78 -6.98 22.64
N PRO A 210 24.52 -8.07 22.35
CA PRO A 210 25.53 -8.63 23.26
C PRO A 210 26.66 -7.65 23.66
N PHE A 211 26.79 -6.53 22.97
CA PHE A 211 27.82 -5.50 23.23
C PHE A 211 27.28 -4.26 23.96
N ILE A 212 26.04 -4.30 24.45
CA ILE A 212 25.44 -3.30 25.33
C ILE A 212 25.07 -3.94 26.65
#